data_c0053a537a3b071df3eaf35274ec73c5
#
_entry.id   c0053a537a3b071df3eaf35274ec73c5
#
_cell.length_a   1.000
_cell.length_b   1.000
_cell.length_c   1.000
_cell.angle_alpha   90.00
_cell.angle_beta   90.00
_cell.angle_gamma   90.00
#
_symmetry.space_group_name_H-M   'P 1'
#
loop_
_entity.id
_entity.type
_entity.pdbx_description
1 polymer ?
#
loop_
_entity_poly.entity_id
_entity_poly.type
_entity_poly.pdbx_seq_one_letter_code
_entity_poly.pdbx_strand_id
1 'polypeptide(L)'
;WLDHPYFEFIRHDITEPIRLEVDQIYHLACPASPVHYQYNPIKTVKTNVMGTINMLGLAKRVKARLLLASTSEVYGDPEVHPQTEEYRGNVNPIGIRSCYDEGKRIAETLAFDYHRENKVEIRVAR
;
A
#
# COMPACT_ATOMS: atom_id res chain seq x y z
N TRP A 1 -0.44 -24.16 -9.08
CA TRP A 1 -0.17 -22.83 -9.64
C TRP A 1 1.28 -22.66 -10.07
N LEU A 2 2.25 -23.14 -9.29
CA LEU A 2 3.68 -22.95 -9.58
C LEU A 2 4.13 -23.54 -10.93
N ASP A 3 3.45 -24.55 -11.42
CA ASP A 3 3.76 -25.20 -12.70
C ASP A 3 2.96 -24.63 -13.89
N HIS A 4 2.15 -23.59 -13.66
CA HIS A 4 1.34 -23.01 -14.72
C HIS A 4 2.21 -22.16 -15.66
N PRO A 5 2.13 -22.34 -17.00
CA PRO A 5 3.04 -21.70 -17.96
C PRO A 5 2.95 -20.18 -18.00
N TYR A 6 1.86 -19.60 -17.50
CA TYR A 6 1.66 -18.15 -17.42
C TYR A 6 1.78 -17.62 -15.98
N PHE A 7 2.39 -18.39 -15.08
CA PHE A 7 2.61 -17.97 -13.69
C PHE A 7 4.09 -18.09 -13.35
N GLU A 8 4.65 -16.99 -12.86
CA GLU A 8 6.02 -16.94 -12.34
C GLU A 8 5.99 -16.51 -10.86
N PHE A 9 6.68 -17.26 -10.02
CA PHE A 9 6.85 -16.94 -8.61
C PHE A 9 8.23 -16.35 -8.36
N ILE A 10 8.26 -15.14 -7.80
CA ILE A 10 9.51 -14.46 -7.40
C ILE A 10 9.46 -14.25 -5.88
N ARG A 11 10.38 -14.87 -5.16
CA ARG A 11 10.53 -14.62 -3.73
C ARG A 11 11.27 -13.30 -3.51
N HIS A 12 10.57 -12.29 -3.01
CA HIS A 12 11.10 -10.94 -2.86
C HIS A 12 10.47 -10.21 -1.67
N ASP A 13 11.25 -9.33 -1.02
CA ASP A 13 10.75 -8.38 -0.04
C ASP A 13 10.60 -7.01 -0.72
N ILE A 14 9.39 -6.48 -0.76
CA ILE A 14 9.10 -5.23 -1.47
C ILE A 14 9.75 -3.99 -0.85
N THR A 15 10.35 -4.10 0.35
CA THR A 15 11.19 -3.02 0.89
C THR A 15 12.47 -2.84 0.10
N GLU A 16 12.83 -3.81 -0.73
CA GLU A 16 13.92 -3.73 -1.69
C GLU A 16 13.38 -3.50 -3.11
N PRO A 17 14.07 -2.69 -3.92
CA PRO A 17 13.65 -2.47 -5.30
C PRO A 17 13.67 -3.75 -6.13
N ILE A 18 12.72 -3.86 -7.06
CA ILE A 18 12.68 -4.93 -8.06
C ILE A 18 12.51 -4.33 -9.46
N ARG A 19 13.11 -4.95 -10.45
CA ARG A 19 12.96 -4.57 -11.86
C ARG A 19 12.19 -5.66 -12.59
N LEU A 20 11.01 -5.30 -13.05
CA LEU A 20 10.12 -6.15 -13.83
C LEU A 20 9.57 -5.33 -15.00
N GLU A 21 9.16 -6.02 -16.06
CA GLU A 21 8.39 -5.44 -17.15
C GLU A 21 6.95 -5.93 -17.02
N VAL A 22 6.07 -5.04 -16.56
CA VAL A 22 4.67 -5.35 -16.26
C VAL A 22 3.76 -4.20 -16.70
N ASP A 23 2.51 -4.50 -17.00
CA ASP A 23 1.50 -3.52 -17.41
C ASP A 23 0.58 -3.12 -16.26
N GLN A 24 0.46 -3.99 -15.26
CA GLN A 24 -0.41 -3.78 -14.10
C GLN A 24 0.26 -4.27 -12.82
N ILE A 25 0.09 -3.53 -11.74
CA ILE A 25 0.59 -3.87 -10.42
C ILE A 25 -0.57 -3.88 -9.44
N TYR A 26 -0.75 -5.00 -8.74
CA TYR A 26 -1.66 -5.11 -7.61
C TYR A 26 -0.83 -5.11 -6.33
N HIS A 27 -0.74 -3.95 -5.69
CA HIS A 27 0.05 -3.79 -4.47
C HIS A 27 -0.79 -4.19 -3.25
N LEU A 28 -0.70 -5.45 -2.87
CA LEU A 28 -1.42 -6.06 -1.74
C LEU A 28 -0.49 -6.35 -0.55
N ALA A 29 0.78 -6.07 -0.68
CA ALA A 29 1.80 -6.49 0.28
C ALA A 29 1.82 -5.62 1.52
N CYS A 30 1.28 -6.14 2.61
CA CYS A 30 1.39 -5.62 3.97
C CYS A 30 0.93 -6.68 4.96
N PRO A 31 1.55 -6.81 6.14
CA PRO A 31 0.94 -7.54 7.24
C PRO A 31 -0.41 -6.91 7.58
N ALA A 32 -1.50 -7.67 7.49
CA ALA A 32 -2.86 -7.15 7.59
C ALA A 32 -3.61 -7.61 8.86
N SER A 33 -3.07 -8.58 9.61
CA SER A 33 -3.63 -9.02 10.88
C SER A 33 -3.01 -8.25 12.05
N PRO A 34 -3.81 -7.77 13.04
CA PRO A 34 -3.26 -7.12 14.23
C PRO A 34 -2.16 -7.89 14.93
N VAL A 35 -2.30 -9.21 15.05
CA VAL A 35 -1.26 -10.08 15.63
C VAL A 35 0.05 -9.99 14.85
N HIS A 36 -0.02 -9.96 13.52
CA HIS A 36 1.16 -9.93 12.67
C HIS A 36 1.80 -8.54 12.59
N TYR A 37 1.02 -7.49 12.36
CA TYR A 37 1.60 -6.16 12.20
C TYR A 37 2.05 -5.52 13.52
N GLN A 38 1.47 -5.93 14.67
CA GLN A 38 1.92 -5.47 15.98
C GLN A 38 3.16 -6.25 16.48
N TYR A 39 3.38 -7.47 16.01
CA TYR A 39 4.57 -8.25 16.34
C TYR A 39 5.86 -7.57 15.85
N ASN A 40 5.85 -6.99 14.66
CA ASN A 40 6.97 -6.23 14.13
C ASN A 40 6.48 -4.91 13.50
N PRO A 41 6.15 -3.90 14.33
CA PRO A 41 5.54 -2.66 13.86
C PRO A 41 6.45 -1.86 12.94
N ILE A 42 7.76 -1.86 13.18
CA ILE A 42 8.72 -1.15 12.31
C ILE A 42 8.76 -1.77 10.92
N LYS A 43 8.74 -3.10 10.83
CA LYS A 43 8.68 -3.81 9.53
C LYS A 43 7.38 -3.51 8.81
N THR A 44 6.27 -3.40 9.53
CA THR A 44 4.96 -3.02 8.97
C THR A 44 5.02 -1.63 8.34
N VAL A 45 5.59 -0.65 9.06
CA VAL A 45 5.78 0.71 8.51
C VAL A 45 6.69 0.68 7.28
N LYS A 46 7.84 0.00 7.36
CA LYS A 46 8.77 -0.12 6.22
C LYS A 46 8.09 -0.73 4.99
N THR A 47 7.33 -1.79 5.16
CA THR A 47 6.63 -2.45 4.06
C THR A 47 5.62 -1.51 3.40
N ASN A 48 4.84 -0.77 4.18
CA ASN A 48 3.88 0.19 3.64
C ASN A 48 4.56 1.39 2.97
N VAL A 49 5.60 1.95 3.58
CA VAL A 49 6.26 3.16 3.05
C VAL A 49 7.24 2.81 1.94
N MET A 50 8.28 2.05 2.24
CA MET A 50 9.33 1.70 1.27
C MET A 50 8.80 0.80 0.16
N GLY A 51 7.96 -0.18 0.52
CA GLY A 51 7.33 -1.07 -0.44
C GLY A 51 6.45 -0.30 -1.43
N THR A 52 5.65 0.64 -0.95
CA THR A 52 4.81 1.48 -1.82
C THR A 52 5.65 2.39 -2.71
N ILE A 53 6.72 3.00 -2.19
CA ILE A 53 7.67 3.80 -3.01
C ILE A 53 8.27 2.93 -4.12
N ASN A 54 8.72 1.72 -3.79
CA ASN A 54 9.31 0.81 -4.77
C ASN A 54 8.30 0.38 -5.84
N MET A 55 7.05 0.09 -5.46
CA MET A 55 6.01 -0.29 -6.42
C MET A 55 5.57 0.88 -7.30
N LEU A 56 5.46 2.08 -6.74
CA LEU A 56 5.16 3.30 -7.51
C LEU A 56 6.33 3.68 -8.44
N GLY A 57 7.56 3.52 -7.97
CA GLY A 57 8.76 3.72 -8.80
C GLY A 57 8.82 2.74 -9.97
N LEU A 58 8.48 1.47 -9.73
CA LEU A 58 8.34 0.46 -10.79
C LEU A 58 7.24 0.87 -11.78
N ALA A 59 6.05 1.23 -11.29
CA ALA A 59 4.93 1.67 -12.12
C ALA A 59 5.31 2.88 -12.99
N LYS A 60 6.01 3.85 -12.42
CA LYS A 60 6.55 5.02 -13.16
C LYS A 60 7.49 4.60 -14.28
N ARG A 61 8.44 3.72 -13.96
CA ARG A 61 9.46 3.27 -14.93
C ARG A 61 8.86 2.55 -16.14
N VAL A 62 7.93 1.62 -15.89
CA VAL A 62 7.35 0.78 -16.94
C VAL A 62 6.02 1.29 -17.47
N LYS A 63 5.50 2.41 -16.96
CA LYS A 63 4.19 2.99 -17.30
C LYS A 63 3.02 2.05 -16.99
N ALA A 64 3.15 1.27 -15.93
CA ALA A 64 2.10 0.37 -15.46
C ALA A 64 1.02 1.12 -14.68
N ARG A 65 -0.20 0.57 -14.68
CA ARG A 65 -1.25 0.96 -13.74
C ARG A 65 -1.02 0.28 -12.39
N LEU A 66 -1.32 0.97 -11.30
CA LEU A 66 -1.17 0.43 -9.95
C LEU A 66 -2.47 0.50 -9.17
N LEU A 67 -2.92 -0.63 -8.63
CA LEU A 67 -3.95 -0.72 -7.61
C LEU A 67 -3.30 -0.87 -6.24
N LEU A 68 -3.57 0.08 -5.35
CA LEU A 68 -3.18 0.01 -3.94
C LEU A 68 -4.35 -0.55 -3.12
N ALA A 69 -4.13 -1.67 -2.46
CA ALA A 69 -5.03 -2.14 -1.41
C ALA A 69 -4.79 -1.32 -0.14
N SER A 70 -5.68 -0.37 0.11
CA SER A 70 -5.74 0.40 1.34
C SER A 70 -6.67 -0.28 2.35
N THR A 71 -7.31 0.47 3.19
CA THR A 71 -8.17 -0.05 4.26
C THR A 71 -9.09 1.04 4.78
N SER A 72 -10.27 0.69 5.28
CA SER A 72 -11.13 1.61 6.02
C SER A 72 -10.48 2.13 7.31
N GLU A 73 -9.45 1.47 7.82
CA GLU A 73 -8.71 1.92 9.02
C GLU A 73 -7.94 3.24 8.81
N VAL A 74 -7.83 3.73 7.57
CA VAL A 74 -7.31 5.09 7.30
C VAL A 74 -8.18 6.18 7.94
N TYR A 75 -9.45 5.88 8.23
CA TYR A 75 -10.37 6.76 8.95
C TYR A 75 -10.16 6.78 10.47
N GLY A 76 -9.36 5.86 11.00
CA GLY A 76 -9.09 5.74 12.43
C GLY A 76 -10.28 5.19 13.22
N ASP A 77 -10.69 5.91 14.27
CA ASP A 77 -11.92 5.66 15.04
C ASP A 77 -13.03 6.59 14.51
N PRO A 78 -13.80 6.17 13.51
CA PRO A 78 -14.65 7.10 12.76
C PRO A 78 -15.87 7.54 13.56
N GLU A 79 -16.18 8.82 13.49
CA GLU A 79 -17.38 9.42 14.07
C GLU A 79 -18.57 9.42 13.09
N VAL A 80 -18.33 9.05 11.82
CA VAL A 80 -19.32 9.04 10.73
C VAL A 80 -19.50 7.62 10.21
N HIS A 81 -20.73 7.17 10.09
CA HIS A 81 -21.12 5.84 9.59
C HIS A 81 -22.31 5.95 8.64
N PRO A 82 -22.24 5.36 7.42
CA PRO A 82 -21.05 4.82 6.76
C PRO A 82 -20.05 5.92 6.39
N GLN A 83 -18.76 5.59 6.33
CA GLN A 83 -17.73 6.53 5.91
C GLN A 83 -17.81 6.74 4.41
N THR A 84 -17.80 8.01 4.00
CA THR A 84 -17.66 8.39 2.58
C THR A 84 -16.20 8.61 2.24
N GLU A 85 -15.87 8.65 0.95
CA GLU A 85 -14.49 8.86 0.50
C GLU A 85 -13.94 10.25 0.88
N GLU A 86 -14.80 11.24 1.07
CA GLU A 86 -14.45 12.60 1.46
C GLU A 86 -14.19 12.75 2.96
N TYR A 87 -14.63 11.78 3.76
CA TYR A 87 -14.41 11.81 5.21
C TYR A 87 -12.93 11.68 5.54
N ARG A 88 -12.41 12.59 6.34
CA ARG A 88 -10.96 12.64 6.67
C ARG A 88 -10.57 11.78 7.85
N GLY A 89 -11.53 11.35 8.66
CA GLY A 89 -11.31 10.46 9.77
C GLY A 89 -11.04 11.13 11.11
N ASN A 90 -10.88 10.28 12.11
CA ASN A 90 -10.49 10.61 13.49
C ASN A 90 -9.38 9.65 13.90
N VAL A 91 -8.11 10.11 13.89
CA VAL A 91 -6.95 9.23 13.92
C VAL A 91 -6.06 9.46 15.14
N ASN A 92 -5.49 8.38 15.67
CA ASN A 92 -4.44 8.41 16.68
C ASN A 92 -3.09 8.02 16.03
N PRO A 93 -2.16 8.96 15.83
CA PRO A 93 -0.89 8.67 15.14
C PRO A 93 0.11 7.87 15.97
N ILE A 94 -0.10 7.72 17.27
CA ILE A 94 0.84 7.08 18.20
C ILE A 94 0.28 5.84 18.92
N GLY A 95 -0.90 5.38 18.52
CA GLY A 95 -1.51 4.19 19.10
C GLY A 95 -0.79 2.90 18.68
N ILE A 96 -1.08 1.80 19.37
CA ILE A 96 -0.46 0.50 19.12
C ILE A 96 -0.74 -0.06 17.72
N ARG A 97 -1.84 0.37 17.08
CA ARG A 97 -2.23 0.01 15.71
C ARG A 97 -1.69 0.98 14.66
N SER A 98 -1.13 2.11 15.07
CA SER A 98 -0.77 3.19 14.17
C SER A 98 0.32 2.82 13.17
N CYS A 99 1.13 1.80 13.43
CA CYS A 99 2.09 1.26 12.45
C CYS A 99 1.41 0.80 11.16
N TYR A 100 0.23 0.22 11.26
CA TYR A 100 -0.58 -0.19 10.11
C TYR A 100 -1.38 0.98 9.53
N ASP A 101 -2.13 1.69 10.38
CA ASP A 101 -3.04 2.75 9.98
C ASP A 101 -2.29 3.92 9.32
N GLU A 102 -1.21 4.40 9.95
CA GLU A 102 -0.35 5.44 9.38
C GLU A 102 0.39 4.95 8.14
N GLY A 103 0.85 3.70 8.14
CA GLY A 103 1.48 3.08 6.98
C GLY A 103 0.55 3.09 5.77
N LYS A 104 -0.72 2.76 5.94
CA LYS A 104 -1.72 2.79 4.85
C LYS A 104 -2.08 4.22 4.45
N ARG A 105 -2.19 5.15 5.39
CA ARG A 105 -2.43 6.57 5.05
C ARG A 105 -1.29 7.16 4.22
N ILE A 106 -0.05 6.94 4.60
CA ILE A 106 1.09 7.43 3.82
C ILE A 106 1.20 6.74 2.45
N ALA A 107 0.81 5.47 2.35
CA ALA A 107 0.76 4.77 1.06
C ALA A 107 -0.24 5.43 0.11
N GLU A 108 -1.42 5.83 0.58
CA GLU A 108 -2.37 6.61 -0.22
C GLU A 108 -1.79 7.96 -0.63
N THR A 109 -1.17 8.70 0.31
CA THR A 109 -0.52 9.98 0.01
C THR A 109 0.52 9.82 -1.09
N LEU A 110 1.40 8.83 -0.98
CA LEU A 110 2.42 8.53 -1.98
C LEU A 110 1.80 8.21 -3.35
N ALA A 111 0.74 7.39 -3.39
CA ALA A 111 0.07 7.05 -4.64
C ALA A 111 -0.47 8.31 -5.34
N PHE A 112 -1.14 9.19 -4.62
CA PHE A 112 -1.66 10.44 -5.18
C PHE A 112 -0.55 11.41 -5.59
N ASP A 113 0.55 11.49 -4.85
CA ASP A 113 1.68 12.35 -5.19
C ASP A 113 2.41 11.85 -6.44
N TYR A 114 2.63 10.54 -6.58
CA TYR A 114 3.16 9.97 -7.83
C TYR A 114 2.22 10.21 -9.02
N HIS A 115 0.91 10.19 -8.80
CA HIS A 115 -0.04 10.55 -9.85
C HIS A 115 0.09 12.04 -10.24
N ARG A 116 0.11 12.95 -9.26
CA ARG A 116 0.18 14.40 -9.53
C ARG A 116 1.50 14.78 -10.21
N GLU A 117 2.61 14.26 -9.71
CA GLU A 117 3.96 14.63 -10.16
C GLU A 117 4.39 13.85 -11.42
N ASN A 118 4.15 12.55 -11.45
CA ASN A 118 4.70 11.66 -12.49
C ASN A 118 3.65 11.04 -13.40
N LYS A 119 2.37 11.34 -13.21
CA LYS A 119 1.26 10.83 -14.03
C LYS A 119 1.11 9.30 -13.96
N VAL A 120 1.54 8.68 -12.87
CA VAL A 120 1.28 7.25 -12.65
C VAL A 120 -0.24 7.04 -12.56
N GLU A 121 -0.76 6.07 -13.30
CA GLU A 121 -2.16 5.68 -13.19
C GLU A 121 -2.39 4.86 -11.93
N ILE A 122 -3.09 5.43 -10.96
CA ILE A 122 -3.38 4.78 -9.68
C ILE A 122 -4.86 4.46 -9.52
N ARG A 123 -5.13 3.43 -8.75
CA ARG A 123 -6.44 3.14 -8.14
C ARG A 123 -6.19 2.81 -6.67
N VAL A 124 -7.08 3.27 -5.79
CA VAL A 124 -7.02 2.99 -4.35
C VAL A 124 -8.31 2.31 -3.94
N ALA A 125 -8.22 1.16 -3.30
CA ALA A 125 -9.36 0.43 -2.74
C ALA A 125 -9.27 0.46 -1.20
N ARG A 126 -10.26 1.05 -0.55
CA ARG A 126 -10.41 1.10 0.92
C ARG A 126 -11.33 0.03 1.46
#